data_5a44772b89d8c059b39c89aa45401cb3
#
_entry.id   5a44772b89d8c059b39c89aa45401cb3
#
_cell.length_a   1.000
_cell.length_b   1.000
_cell.length_c   1.000
_cell.angle_alpha   90.00
_cell.angle_beta   90.00
_cell.angle_gamma   90.00
#
_symmetry.space_group_name_H-M   'P 1'
#
loop_
_entity.id
_entity.type
_entity.pdbx_description
1 polymer ?
#
loop_
_entity_poly.entity_id
_entity_poly.type
_entity_poly.pdbx_seq_one_letter_code
_entity_poly.pdbx_strand_id
1 'polypeptide(L)'
;MRYIFLIIVLLISHSTEAFQVKPMVAELESSGSQSQQTIRISNPSDSPLTIEISAFDLLIAPNGDETLKANEDDFLIIPMTTIIPSGKSQSVIIRYIGETILENSKAYRVAIDQVSVDLEKAGQSGVGMSVSFRTLFNVVPKGAEAKLLIKNKRQVDTETWNVLLENTGNKYIRLSQAQWVIKGDGQELLLEGAELSKALTGKILLPKSSREVSIKIPTRFNAASSDLEVNF
;
A
#
# COMPACT_ATOMS: atom_id res chain seq x y z
N MET A 1 -43.00 -18.20 -21.77
CA MET A 1 -42.03 -17.47 -22.60
C MET A 1 -41.79 -16.02 -22.15
N ARG A 2 -42.76 -15.28 -21.62
CA ARG A 2 -42.63 -13.87 -21.18
C ARG A 2 -41.64 -13.68 -20.00
N TYR A 3 -41.48 -14.65 -19.10
CA TYR A 3 -40.58 -14.57 -17.95
C TYR A 3 -39.13 -15.02 -18.27
N ILE A 4 -38.92 -15.80 -19.32
CA ILE A 4 -37.59 -16.22 -19.77
C ILE A 4 -36.84 -15.02 -20.37
N PHE A 5 -37.53 -14.12 -21.05
CA PHE A 5 -36.95 -12.90 -21.63
C PHE A 5 -36.50 -11.91 -20.55
N LEU A 6 -37.21 -11.85 -19.43
CA LEU A 6 -36.86 -10.97 -18.30
C LEU A 6 -35.61 -11.45 -17.53
N ILE A 7 -35.36 -12.76 -17.49
CA ILE A 7 -34.18 -13.35 -16.83
C ILE A 7 -32.91 -13.14 -17.67
N ILE A 8 -33.03 -13.16 -19.00
CA ILE A 8 -31.88 -12.95 -19.89
C ILE A 8 -31.38 -11.50 -19.85
N VAL A 9 -32.24 -10.51 -19.64
CA VAL A 9 -31.87 -9.10 -19.53
C VAL A 9 -31.08 -8.82 -18.23
N LEU A 10 -31.33 -9.58 -17.16
CA LEU A 10 -30.62 -9.44 -15.89
C LEU A 10 -29.17 -9.99 -15.91
N LEU A 11 -28.79 -10.77 -16.90
CA LEU A 11 -27.46 -11.38 -17.00
C LEU A 11 -26.43 -10.54 -17.76
N ILE A 12 -26.81 -9.38 -18.31
CA ILE A 12 -25.87 -8.45 -18.93
C ILE A 12 -25.37 -7.46 -17.88
N SER A 13 -24.68 -7.99 -16.88
CA SER A 13 -23.89 -7.16 -15.96
C SER A 13 -22.63 -6.71 -16.70
N HIS A 14 -22.60 -5.49 -17.19
CA HIS A 14 -21.39 -4.88 -17.68
C HIS A 14 -20.47 -4.65 -16.48
N SER A 15 -19.42 -5.43 -16.36
CA SER A 15 -18.37 -5.20 -15.38
C SER A 15 -17.65 -3.91 -15.79
N THR A 16 -17.89 -2.84 -15.05
CA THR A 16 -17.03 -1.65 -15.14
C THR A 16 -15.71 -1.97 -14.48
N GLU A 17 -14.69 -2.24 -15.27
CA GLU A 17 -13.35 -2.49 -14.75
C GLU A 17 -12.62 -1.16 -14.57
N ALA A 18 -12.18 -0.88 -13.34
CA ALA A 18 -11.25 0.21 -13.08
C ALA A 18 -9.88 -0.11 -13.72
N PHE A 19 -9.12 0.91 -14.07
CA PHE A 19 -7.77 0.70 -14.55
C PHE A 19 -6.89 0.02 -13.48
N GLN A 20 -5.81 -0.64 -13.90
CA GLN A 20 -4.93 -1.41 -13.03
C GLN A 20 -3.53 -0.81 -13.01
N VAL A 21 -2.87 -0.87 -11.85
CA VAL A 21 -1.50 -0.39 -11.63
C VAL A 21 -0.66 -1.52 -11.03
N LYS A 22 0.50 -1.80 -11.61
CA LYS A 22 1.45 -2.79 -11.09
C LYS A 22 2.90 -2.34 -11.29
N PRO A 23 3.77 -2.52 -10.28
CA PRO A 23 3.49 -3.01 -8.92
C PRO A 23 2.84 -1.93 -8.04
N MET A 24 2.15 -2.35 -6.98
CA MET A 24 1.58 -1.45 -5.97
C MET A 24 2.59 -1.07 -4.87
N VAL A 25 3.68 -1.82 -4.76
CA VAL A 25 4.76 -1.58 -3.80
C VAL A 25 6.10 -1.79 -4.51
N ALA A 26 7.01 -0.86 -4.34
CA ALA A 26 8.37 -0.95 -4.87
C ALA A 26 9.41 -0.56 -3.80
N GLU A 27 10.57 -1.16 -3.87
CA GLU A 27 11.77 -0.79 -3.13
C GLU A 27 12.84 -0.35 -4.13
N LEU A 28 13.41 0.83 -3.92
CA LEU A 28 14.48 1.42 -4.72
C LEU A 28 15.72 1.61 -3.84
N GLU A 29 16.90 1.56 -4.45
CA GLU A 29 18.12 2.08 -3.82
C GLU A 29 18.20 3.59 -4.01
N SER A 30 18.90 4.29 -3.12
CA SER A 30 19.10 5.75 -3.22
C SER A 30 19.97 6.17 -4.42
N SER A 31 20.65 5.22 -5.07
CA SER A 31 21.51 5.48 -6.24
C SER A 31 21.74 4.22 -7.06
N GLY A 32 22.30 4.41 -8.28
CA GLY A 32 22.67 3.30 -9.17
C GLY A 32 21.53 2.76 -10.01
N SER A 33 21.68 1.54 -10.54
CA SER A 33 20.71 0.92 -11.45
C SER A 33 19.38 0.56 -10.77
N GLN A 34 19.41 0.34 -9.47
CA GLN A 34 18.22 0.01 -8.66
C GLN A 34 17.47 1.25 -8.15
N SER A 35 17.87 2.46 -8.56
CA SER A 35 17.17 3.70 -8.18
C SER A 35 15.91 3.95 -9.01
N GLN A 36 15.49 3.02 -9.87
CA GLN A 36 14.31 3.18 -10.72
C GLN A 36 13.43 1.95 -10.75
N GLN A 37 12.13 2.17 -10.93
CA GLN A 37 11.12 1.16 -11.14
C GLN A 37 10.22 1.56 -12.30
N THR A 38 9.86 0.60 -13.13
CA THR A 38 8.82 0.79 -14.14
C THR A 38 7.50 0.30 -13.57
N ILE A 39 6.49 1.16 -13.52
CA ILE A 39 5.11 0.77 -13.27
C ILE A 39 4.39 0.58 -14.59
N ARG A 40 3.47 -0.39 -14.63
CA ARG A 40 2.57 -0.62 -15.75
C ARG A 40 1.15 -0.25 -15.35
N ILE A 41 0.53 0.60 -16.17
CA ILE A 41 -0.85 1.04 -15.99
C ILE A 41 -1.65 0.49 -17.16
N SER A 42 -2.70 -0.28 -16.86
CA SER A 42 -3.53 -0.95 -17.88
C SER A 42 -4.94 -0.38 -17.84
N ASN A 43 -5.44 -0.01 -19.01
CA ASN A 43 -6.80 0.49 -19.22
C ASN A 43 -7.65 -0.61 -19.85
N PRO A 44 -8.40 -1.42 -19.09
CA PRO A 44 -9.29 -2.44 -19.63
C PRO A 44 -10.62 -1.89 -20.17
N SER A 45 -10.92 -0.61 -19.90
CA SER A 45 -12.20 0.00 -20.29
C SER A 45 -12.30 0.25 -21.80
N ASP A 46 -13.52 0.49 -22.29
CA ASP A 46 -13.81 0.79 -23.69
C ASP A 46 -13.55 2.24 -24.09
N SER A 47 -13.11 3.08 -23.15
CA SER A 47 -12.81 4.50 -23.38
C SER A 47 -11.36 4.85 -23.06
N PRO A 48 -10.79 5.90 -23.68
CA PRO A 48 -9.46 6.39 -23.33
C PRO A 48 -9.40 6.85 -21.85
N LEU A 49 -8.29 6.57 -21.18
CA LEU A 49 -8.00 6.95 -19.81
C LEU A 49 -6.92 8.03 -19.78
N THR A 50 -7.25 9.21 -19.28
CA THR A 50 -6.26 10.25 -18.99
C THR A 50 -5.81 10.13 -17.54
N ILE A 51 -4.51 10.11 -17.31
CA ILE A 51 -3.92 10.02 -15.96
C ILE A 51 -2.87 11.08 -15.75
N GLU A 52 -2.74 11.49 -14.49
CA GLU A 52 -1.65 12.30 -13.97
C GLU A 52 -0.94 11.55 -12.86
N ILE A 53 0.39 11.67 -12.78
CA ILE A 53 1.23 10.94 -11.83
C ILE A 53 2.06 11.93 -11.05
N SER A 54 1.99 11.84 -9.73
CA SER A 54 2.72 12.72 -8.81
C SER A 54 3.29 11.93 -7.63
N ALA A 55 4.32 12.47 -6.98
CA ALA A 55 4.93 11.86 -5.81
C ALA A 55 4.69 12.69 -4.55
N PHE A 56 4.63 12.00 -3.41
CA PHE A 56 4.42 12.58 -2.09
C PHE A 56 5.34 11.91 -1.07
N ASP A 57 5.93 12.69 -0.18
CA ASP A 57 6.50 12.16 1.06
C ASP A 57 5.41 11.52 1.89
N LEU A 58 5.71 10.37 2.47
CA LEU A 58 4.81 9.65 3.36
C LEU A 58 5.31 9.73 4.80
N LEU A 59 4.54 10.36 5.66
CA LEU A 59 4.71 10.34 7.10
C LEU A 59 3.59 9.52 7.73
N ILE A 60 3.93 8.74 8.76
CA ILE A 60 2.95 7.87 9.45
C ILE A 60 3.02 8.14 10.93
N ALA A 61 1.90 8.56 11.51
CA ALA A 61 1.77 8.74 12.95
C ALA A 61 1.70 7.39 13.69
N PRO A 62 1.96 7.34 15.01
CA PRO A 62 1.89 6.08 15.77
C PRO A 62 0.53 5.37 15.72
N ASN A 63 -0.57 6.09 15.58
CA ASN A 63 -1.91 5.55 15.38
C ASN A 63 -2.16 5.00 13.97
N GLY A 64 -1.22 5.25 13.04
CA GLY A 64 -1.27 4.79 11.67
C GLY A 64 -1.82 5.77 10.66
N ASP A 65 -2.15 6.99 11.08
CA ASP A 65 -2.61 8.05 10.18
C ASP A 65 -1.48 8.48 9.25
N GLU A 66 -1.79 8.53 7.95
CA GLU A 66 -0.83 8.94 6.91
C GLU A 66 -0.97 10.43 6.63
N THR A 67 0.16 11.13 6.58
CA THR A 67 0.26 12.52 6.09
C THR A 67 1.09 12.52 4.82
N LEU A 68 0.56 13.13 3.76
CA LEU A 68 1.21 13.26 2.47
C LEU A 68 1.61 14.72 2.23
N LYS A 69 2.87 14.92 1.85
CA LYS A 69 3.40 16.21 1.43
C LYS A 69 3.90 16.08 -0.01
N ALA A 70 3.42 16.95 -0.92
CA ALA A 70 3.87 16.93 -2.31
C ALA A 70 5.40 17.00 -2.40
N ASN A 71 5.98 16.15 -3.25
CA ASN A 71 7.42 16.06 -3.46
C ASN A 71 7.69 16.02 -4.97
N GLU A 72 8.18 17.12 -5.50
CA GLU A 72 8.52 17.28 -6.92
C GLU A 72 10.02 17.07 -7.18
N ASP A 73 10.84 17.01 -6.12
CA ASP A 73 12.30 17.05 -6.20
C ASP A 73 12.95 15.67 -6.20
N ASP A 74 12.37 14.70 -5.50
CA ASP A 74 12.98 13.39 -5.26
C ASP A 74 12.77 12.38 -6.39
N PHE A 75 11.83 12.66 -7.34
CA PHE A 75 11.50 11.71 -8.41
C PHE A 75 11.44 12.31 -9.80
N LEU A 76 12.07 11.62 -10.74
CA LEU A 76 11.85 11.78 -12.17
C LEU A 76 10.79 10.75 -12.62
N ILE A 77 9.62 11.24 -13.07
CA ILE A 77 8.48 10.42 -13.52
C ILE A 77 8.28 10.65 -15.02
N ILE A 78 8.35 9.59 -15.83
CA ILE A 78 8.24 9.69 -17.30
C ILE A 78 7.30 8.62 -17.84
N PRO A 79 6.18 9.02 -18.47
CA PRO A 79 5.60 10.37 -18.50
C PRO A 79 4.86 10.71 -17.20
N MET A 80 4.74 12.01 -16.86
CA MET A 80 3.93 12.47 -15.72
C MET A 80 2.44 12.49 -16.06
N THR A 81 2.10 12.77 -17.30
CA THR A 81 0.72 12.79 -17.80
C THR A 81 0.64 12.01 -19.10
N THR A 82 -0.38 11.20 -19.27
CA THR A 82 -0.58 10.44 -20.51
C THR A 82 -2.03 10.05 -20.72
N ILE A 83 -2.38 9.74 -21.97
CA ILE A 83 -3.65 9.16 -22.36
C ILE A 83 -3.40 7.72 -22.77
N ILE A 84 -4.07 6.79 -22.12
CA ILE A 84 -3.99 5.35 -22.40
C ILE A 84 -5.23 4.95 -23.19
N PRO A 85 -5.10 4.55 -24.47
CA PRO A 85 -6.25 4.11 -25.27
C PRO A 85 -6.97 2.90 -24.65
N SER A 86 -8.23 2.72 -25.03
CA SER A 86 -9.04 1.55 -24.67
C SER A 86 -8.27 0.24 -24.88
N GLY A 87 -8.30 -0.67 -23.90
CA GLY A 87 -7.66 -1.99 -23.94
C GLY A 87 -6.13 -1.96 -23.98
N LYS A 88 -5.48 -0.79 -23.81
CA LYS A 88 -4.02 -0.66 -23.87
C LYS A 88 -3.39 -0.46 -22.49
N SER A 89 -2.08 -0.49 -22.47
CA SER A 89 -1.28 -0.25 -21.27
C SER A 89 -0.17 0.75 -21.57
N GLN A 90 0.20 1.51 -20.54
CA GLN A 90 1.31 2.45 -20.54
C GLN A 90 2.34 2.03 -19.49
N SER A 91 3.61 2.04 -19.85
CA SER A 91 4.71 1.93 -18.90
C SER A 91 5.18 3.32 -18.49
N VAL A 92 5.39 3.51 -17.19
CA VAL A 92 5.88 4.76 -16.60
C VAL A 92 7.14 4.45 -15.82
N ILE A 93 8.22 5.18 -16.09
CA ILE A 93 9.47 5.07 -15.36
C ILE A 93 9.41 6.04 -14.19
N ILE A 94 9.67 5.52 -12.99
CA ILE A 94 9.79 6.28 -11.75
C ILE A 94 11.21 6.08 -11.25
N ARG A 95 12.02 7.14 -11.29
CA ARG A 95 13.42 7.13 -10.88
C ARG A 95 13.62 8.08 -9.72
N TYR A 96 14.24 7.58 -8.66
CA TYR A 96 14.69 8.41 -7.55
C TYR A 96 15.90 9.25 -7.97
N ILE A 97 15.83 10.53 -7.74
CA ILE A 97 16.88 11.53 -8.06
C ILE A 97 17.23 12.41 -6.85
N GLY A 98 16.66 12.14 -5.68
CA GLY A 98 16.94 12.88 -4.45
C GLY A 98 18.32 12.56 -3.86
N GLU A 99 18.45 12.68 -2.54
CA GLU A 99 19.71 12.45 -1.83
C GLU A 99 20.25 11.03 -2.04
N THR A 100 21.49 10.90 -2.49
CA THR A 100 22.15 9.61 -2.71
C THR A 100 22.65 8.94 -1.42
N ILE A 101 22.95 9.74 -0.38
CA ILE A 101 23.40 9.28 0.93
C ILE A 101 22.27 9.49 1.92
N LEU A 102 21.55 8.41 2.22
CA LEU A 102 20.46 8.41 3.19
C LEU A 102 20.92 7.72 4.49
N GLU A 103 20.60 8.30 5.63
CA GLU A 103 20.77 7.63 6.93
C GLU A 103 19.69 6.57 7.19
N ASN A 104 18.48 6.88 6.78
CA ASN A 104 17.29 6.04 6.95
C ASN A 104 16.54 5.88 5.64
N SER A 105 15.83 4.77 5.47
CA SER A 105 14.92 4.62 4.34
C SER A 105 13.80 5.67 4.40
N LYS A 106 13.46 6.22 3.23
CA LYS A 106 12.33 7.15 3.04
C LYS A 106 11.18 6.42 2.37
N ALA A 107 9.96 6.73 2.77
CA ALA A 107 8.75 6.18 2.17
C ALA A 107 7.98 7.28 1.43
N TYR A 108 7.39 6.89 0.31
CA TYR A 108 6.67 7.79 -0.59
C TYR A 108 5.37 7.15 -1.07
N ARG A 109 4.37 7.99 -1.35
CA ARG A 109 3.23 7.62 -2.17
C ARG A 109 3.40 8.18 -3.57
N VAL A 110 3.39 7.30 -4.57
CA VAL A 110 3.23 7.73 -5.96
C VAL A 110 1.76 7.58 -6.30
N ALA A 111 1.14 8.71 -6.58
CA ALA A 111 -0.25 8.84 -6.95
C ALA A 111 -0.41 8.65 -8.46
N ILE A 112 -1.40 7.88 -8.87
CA ILE A 112 -1.86 7.76 -10.25
C ILE A 112 -3.33 8.15 -10.24
N ASP A 113 -3.60 9.38 -10.67
CA ASP A 113 -4.91 9.97 -10.60
C ASP A 113 -5.55 10.02 -11.99
N GLN A 114 -6.77 9.49 -12.08
CA GLN A 114 -7.58 9.66 -13.28
C GLN A 114 -8.03 11.12 -13.39
N VAL A 115 -7.71 11.74 -14.50
CA VAL A 115 -8.20 13.08 -14.82
C VAL A 115 -9.57 12.95 -15.48
N SER A 116 -10.62 13.46 -14.82
CA SER A 116 -11.96 13.52 -15.39
C SER A 116 -12.00 14.55 -16.51
N VAL A 117 -12.39 14.13 -17.71
CA VAL A 117 -12.73 15.07 -18.77
C VAL A 117 -14.10 15.67 -18.45
N ASP A 118 -14.22 16.99 -18.46
CA ASP A 118 -15.43 17.75 -18.16
C ASP A 118 -16.64 17.23 -18.95
N LEU A 119 -17.52 16.49 -18.29
CA LEU A 119 -18.77 15.98 -18.87
C LEU A 119 -19.80 17.09 -19.09
N GLU A 120 -19.66 18.25 -18.43
CA GLU A 120 -20.54 19.41 -18.63
C GLU A 120 -20.51 19.95 -20.06
N LYS A 121 -19.36 19.84 -20.76
CA LYS A 121 -19.25 20.22 -22.18
C LYS A 121 -19.90 19.22 -23.14
N ALA A 122 -20.25 18.03 -22.66
CA ALA A 122 -20.88 16.99 -23.47
C ALA A 122 -22.41 16.97 -23.35
N GLY A 123 -23.03 17.85 -22.55
CA GLY A 123 -24.48 17.93 -22.38
C GLY A 123 -25.10 16.69 -21.73
N GLN A 124 -24.32 15.87 -21.04
CA GLN A 124 -24.78 14.68 -20.35
C GLN A 124 -24.77 14.91 -18.84
N SER A 125 -25.94 14.78 -18.21
CA SER A 125 -26.07 14.74 -16.75
C SER A 125 -25.64 13.36 -16.26
N GLY A 126 -24.52 13.27 -15.53
CA GLY A 126 -24.01 12.04 -14.96
C GLY A 126 -23.17 12.28 -13.71
N VAL A 127 -23.08 11.27 -12.84
CA VAL A 127 -22.15 11.28 -11.70
C VAL A 127 -20.79 10.86 -12.24
N GLY A 128 -19.84 11.78 -12.27
CA GLY A 128 -18.45 11.48 -12.61
C GLY A 128 -17.77 10.72 -11.45
N MET A 129 -17.26 9.52 -11.71
CA MET A 129 -16.42 8.79 -10.76
C MET A 129 -14.97 8.89 -11.22
N SER A 130 -14.06 9.37 -10.36
CA SER A 130 -12.62 9.39 -10.60
C SER A 130 -11.95 8.35 -9.71
N VAL A 131 -11.06 7.57 -10.29
CA VAL A 131 -10.28 6.53 -9.59
C VAL A 131 -8.86 7.02 -9.36
N SER A 132 -8.36 6.80 -8.15
CA SER A 132 -6.99 7.15 -7.75
C SER A 132 -6.30 5.95 -7.15
N PHE A 133 -5.05 5.70 -7.56
CA PHE A 133 -4.17 4.74 -6.90
C PHE A 133 -3.08 5.46 -6.13
N ARG A 134 -2.71 4.91 -4.97
CA ARG A 134 -1.61 5.38 -4.12
C ARG A 134 -0.65 4.21 -3.92
N THR A 135 0.35 4.11 -4.78
CA THR A 135 1.39 3.09 -4.68
C THR A 135 2.40 3.46 -3.59
N LEU A 136 3.06 2.47 -3.02
CA LEU A 136 4.09 2.67 -1.99
C LEU A 136 5.48 2.48 -2.62
N PHE A 137 6.29 3.51 -2.55
CA PHE A 137 7.70 3.47 -2.93
C PHE A 137 8.57 3.69 -1.69
N ASN A 138 9.53 2.79 -1.47
CA ASN A 138 10.50 2.93 -0.40
C ASN A 138 11.89 3.08 -1.01
N VAL A 139 12.60 4.15 -0.65
CA VAL A 139 13.99 4.35 -1.04
C VAL A 139 14.87 3.95 0.13
N VAL A 140 15.74 2.97 -0.09
CA VAL A 140 16.50 2.30 0.96
C VAL A 140 18.00 2.52 0.76
N PRO A 141 18.72 3.02 1.77
CA PRO A 141 20.17 3.11 1.70
C PRO A 141 20.79 1.72 1.70
N LYS A 142 21.94 1.59 1.03
CA LYS A 142 22.67 0.33 0.96
C LYS A 142 23.09 -0.14 2.34
N GLY A 143 22.81 -1.41 2.66
CA GLY A 143 23.13 -2.00 3.96
C GLY A 143 22.21 -1.58 5.10
N ALA A 144 21.06 -0.98 4.80
CA ALA A 144 20.07 -0.66 5.82
C ALA A 144 19.44 -1.91 6.44
N GLU A 145 19.26 -1.90 7.75
CA GLU A 145 18.72 -3.00 8.52
C GLU A 145 17.45 -2.58 9.29
N ALA A 146 16.48 -3.48 9.29
CA ALA A 146 15.29 -3.36 10.12
C ALA A 146 15.57 -3.91 11.52
N LYS A 147 15.09 -3.22 12.58
CA LYS A 147 15.21 -3.68 13.97
C LYS A 147 13.91 -3.38 14.69
N LEU A 148 13.10 -4.43 14.91
CA LEU A 148 11.81 -4.30 15.59
C LEU A 148 11.93 -4.58 17.09
N LEU A 149 11.27 -3.73 17.87
CA LEU A 149 11.03 -3.94 19.29
C LEU A 149 9.52 -3.91 19.55
N ILE A 150 9.06 -4.86 20.38
CA ILE A 150 7.71 -4.84 20.94
C ILE A 150 7.79 -4.03 22.23
N LYS A 151 7.21 -2.83 22.23
CA LYS A 151 7.25 -1.92 23.37
C LYS A 151 6.17 -2.25 24.40
N ASN A 152 5.00 -2.62 23.90
CA ASN A 152 3.85 -2.96 24.72
C ASN A 152 2.86 -3.83 23.96
N LYS A 153 2.12 -4.66 24.69
CA LYS A 153 0.96 -5.39 24.20
C LYS A 153 -0.15 -5.33 25.24
N ARG A 154 -1.37 -5.10 24.82
CA ARG A 154 -2.54 -5.03 25.71
C ARG A 154 -3.75 -5.70 25.09
N GLN A 155 -4.53 -6.34 25.94
CA GLN A 155 -5.85 -6.87 25.58
C GLN A 155 -6.83 -5.71 25.41
N VAL A 156 -7.54 -5.64 24.29
CA VAL A 156 -8.59 -4.65 24.03
C VAL A 156 -9.95 -5.27 24.28
N ASP A 157 -10.14 -6.46 23.77
CA ASP A 157 -11.33 -7.30 24.00
C ASP A 157 -10.92 -8.78 24.03
N THR A 158 -11.88 -9.69 24.03
CA THR A 158 -11.63 -11.14 24.18
C THR A 158 -10.75 -11.71 23.06
N GLU A 159 -10.71 -11.10 21.88
CA GLU A 159 -10.02 -11.61 20.69
C GLU A 159 -9.08 -10.60 20.05
N THR A 160 -8.94 -9.37 20.61
CA THR A 160 -8.15 -8.31 19.99
C THR A 160 -7.05 -7.84 20.92
N TRP A 161 -5.82 -7.86 20.42
CA TRP A 161 -4.67 -7.23 21.06
C TRP A 161 -4.28 -5.95 20.31
N ASN A 162 -3.93 -4.92 21.06
CA ASN A 162 -3.15 -3.79 20.55
C ASN A 162 -1.69 -4.00 20.91
N VAL A 163 -0.83 -3.90 19.90
CA VAL A 163 0.61 -4.07 20.05
C VAL A 163 1.30 -2.80 19.59
N LEU A 164 2.08 -2.18 20.48
CA LEU A 164 2.93 -1.05 20.16
C LEU A 164 4.31 -1.56 19.72
N LEU A 165 4.63 -1.31 18.48
CA LEU A 165 5.88 -1.69 17.83
C LEU A 165 6.77 -0.46 17.64
N GLU A 166 8.09 -0.64 17.76
CA GLU A 166 9.09 0.39 17.48
C GLU A 166 10.14 -0.18 16.51
N ASN A 167 10.44 0.56 15.45
CA ASN A 167 11.56 0.25 14.56
C ASN A 167 12.77 1.10 14.95
N THR A 168 13.75 0.49 15.60
CA THR A 168 15.01 1.13 15.98
C THR A 168 16.08 1.05 14.90
N GLY A 169 15.82 0.31 13.82
CA GLY A 169 16.67 0.20 12.64
C GLY A 169 16.60 1.42 11.73
N ASN A 170 17.27 1.33 10.60
CA ASN A 170 17.29 2.36 9.56
C ASN A 170 16.63 1.91 8.23
N LYS A 171 16.06 0.69 8.18
CA LYS A 171 15.21 0.21 7.10
C LYS A 171 13.76 0.15 7.57
N TYR A 172 12.80 0.52 6.71
CA TYR A 172 11.38 0.34 6.96
C TYR A 172 11.00 -1.13 7.12
N ILE A 173 9.86 -1.41 7.76
CA ILE A 173 9.36 -2.76 7.99
C ILE A 173 7.96 -2.88 7.39
N ARG A 174 7.72 -3.94 6.62
CA ARG A 174 6.37 -4.33 6.19
C ARG A 174 5.82 -5.38 7.16
N LEU A 175 4.92 -4.95 8.04
CA LEU A 175 4.41 -5.81 9.12
C LEU A 175 3.68 -7.06 8.61
N SER A 176 3.13 -7.01 7.40
CA SER A 176 2.47 -8.16 6.75
C SER A 176 3.44 -9.24 6.23
N GLN A 177 4.75 -9.00 6.25
CA GLN A 177 5.78 -9.96 5.82
C GLN A 177 6.53 -10.59 7.00
N ALA A 178 6.20 -10.20 8.23
CA ALA A 178 6.78 -10.77 9.43
C ALA A 178 6.15 -12.12 9.79
N GLN A 179 6.79 -12.83 10.69
CA GLN A 179 6.22 -13.98 11.41
C GLN A 179 5.96 -13.56 12.86
N TRP A 180 4.75 -13.78 13.34
CA TRP A 180 4.34 -13.49 14.70
C TRP A 180 4.14 -14.80 15.44
N VAL A 181 4.92 -15.02 16.50
CA VAL A 181 4.87 -16.20 17.34
C VAL A 181 4.31 -15.80 18.70
N ILE A 182 3.19 -16.39 19.09
CA ILE A 182 2.54 -16.14 20.38
C ILE A 182 2.61 -17.43 21.20
N LYS A 183 3.18 -17.36 22.39
CA LYS A 183 3.33 -18.48 23.31
C LYS A 183 2.61 -18.19 24.62
N GLY A 184 1.74 -19.10 25.06
CA GLY A 184 1.00 -18.98 26.31
C GLY A 184 0.30 -20.27 26.70
N ASP A 185 0.21 -20.56 27.99
CA ASP A 185 -0.48 -21.73 28.56
C ASP A 185 -0.07 -23.08 27.92
N GLY A 186 1.23 -23.21 27.61
CA GLY A 186 1.77 -24.42 26.97
C GLY A 186 1.40 -24.57 25.48
N GLN A 187 0.81 -23.56 24.87
CA GLN A 187 0.42 -23.54 23.46
C GLN A 187 1.23 -22.49 22.69
N GLU A 188 1.35 -22.72 21.39
CA GLU A 188 1.98 -21.79 20.44
C GLU A 188 1.03 -21.51 19.28
N LEU A 189 1.02 -20.26 18.83
CA LEU A 189 0.33 -19.79 17.64
C LEU A 189 1.34 -19.08 16.74
N LEU A 190 1.48 -19.56 15.52
CA LEU A 190 2.23 -18.91 14.45
C LEU A 190 1.24 -18.20 13.53
N LEU A 191 1.43 -16.88 13.38
CA LEU A 191 0.71 -16.06 12.40
C LEU A 191 1.70 -15.59 11.33
N GLU A 192 1.49 -16.04 10.10
CA GLU A 192 2.32 -15.71 8.96
C GLU A 192 1.52 -15.77 7.64
N GLY A 193 2.17 -15.43 6.53
CA GLY A 193 1.65 -15.59 5.19
C GLY A 193 0.30 -14.87 4.98
N ALA A 194 -0.69 -15.58 4.45
CA ALA A 194 -1.96 -14.99 4.02
C ALA A 194 -2.78 -14.43 5.20
N GLU A 195 -2.78 -15.07 6.35
CA GLU A 195 -3.54 -14.62 7.53
C GLU A 195 -2.98 -13.31 8.08
N LEU A 196 -1.67 -13.25 8.31
CA LEU A 196 -1.00 -12.04 8.77
C LEU A 196 -1.08 -10.94 7.72
N SER A 197 -0.90 -11.28 6.46
CA SER A 197 -1.01 -10.33 5.34
C SER A 197 -2.39 -9.69 5.31
N LYS A 198 -3.47 -10.47 5.47
CA LYS A 198 -4.84 -9.95 5.51
C LYS A 198 -5.07 -9.01 6.70
N ALA A 199 -4.55 -9.35 7.88
CA ALA A 199 -4.70 -8.55 9.10
C ALA A 199 -3.89 -7.25 9.08
N LEU A 200 -2.69 -7.28 8.46
CA LEU A 200 -1.72 -6.18 8.48
C LEU A 200 -1.41 -5.62 7.07
N THR A 201 -2.29 -5.85 6.08
CA THR A 201 -2.13 -5.31 4.73
C THR A 201 -1.94 -3.80 4.76
N GLY A 202 -0.93 -3.33 4.01
CA GLY A 202 -0.59 -1.91 3.91
C GLY A 202 0.02 -1.30 5.17
N LYS A 203 0.15 -2.06 6.27
CA LYS A 203 0.77 -1.55 7.50
C LYS A 203 2.29 -1.65 7.40
N ILE A 204 2.93 -0.49 7.38
CA ILE A 204 4.39 -0.35 7.43
C ILE A 204 4.80 0.38 8.69
N LEU A 205 6.04 0.17 9.11
CA LEU A 205 6.67 0.85 10.23
C LEU A 205 7.94 1.52 9.72
N LEU A 206 7.95 2.85 9.73
CA LEU A 206 9.08 3.64 9.23
C LEU A 206 10.30 3.50 10.15
N PRO A 207 11.52 3.80 9.67
CA PRO A 207 12.70 3.84 10.53
C PRO A 207 12.53 4.83 11.68
N LYS A 208 13.09 4.51 12.85
CA LYS A 208 13.10 5.37 14.04
C LYS A 208 11.71 5.86 14.46
N SER A 209 10.69 5.05 14.20
CA SER A 209 9.30 5.36 14.51
C SER A 209 8.61 4.24 15.28
N SER A 210 7.46 4.55 15.85
CA SER A 210 6.60 3.60 16.54
C SER A 210 5.23 3.53 15.87
N ARG A 211 4.58 2.36 15.94
CA ARG A 211 3.22 2.16 15.44
C ARG A 211 2.43 1.22 16.33
N GLU A 212 1.20 1.61 16.65
CA GLU A 212 0.23 0.72 17.29
C GLU A 212 -0.54 -0.05 16.21
N VAL A 213 -0.66 -1.35 16.38
CA VAL A 213 -1.42 -2.22 15.49
C VAL A 213 -2.39 -3.08 16.30
N SER A 214 -3.60 -3.23 15.77
CA SER A 214 -4.59 -4.15 16.32
C SER A 214 -4.55 -5.45 15.54
N ILE A 215 -4.53 -6.58 16.24
CA ILE A 215 -4.53 -7.92 15.65
C ILE A 215 -5.49 -8.83 16.40
N LYS A 216 -6.20 -9.68 15.66
CA LYS A 216 -7.07 -10.69 16.25
C LYS A 216 -6.26 -11.89 16.69
N ILE A 217 -6.41 -12.26 17.96
CA ILE A 217 -5.74 -13.38 18.60
C ILE A 217 -6.82 -14.29 19.23
N PRO A 218 -6.75 -15.62 19.07
CA PRO A 218 -7.69 -16.52 19.70
C PRO A 218 -7.78 -16.34 21.21
N THR A 219 -8.98 -16.49 21.79
CA THR A 219 -9.30 -16.24 23.20
C THR A 219 -8.47 -17.04 24.20
N ARG A 220 -7.85 -18.14 23.76
CA ARG A 220 -6.95 -18.94 24.59
C ARG A 220 -5.63 -18.26 24.94
N PHE A 221 -5.27 -17.16 24.28
CA PHE A 221 -4.08 -16.37 24.58
C PHE A 221 -4.48 -15.05 25.22
N ASN A 222 -3.84 -14.71 26.34
CA ASN A 222 -4.05 -13.45 27.04
C ASN A 222 -2.81 -12.57 26.90
N ALA A 223 -2.99 -11.31 26.56
CA ALA A 223 -1.87 -10.39 26.32
C ALA A 223 -0.95 -10.19 27.53
N ALA A 224 -1.46 -10.36 28.78
CA ALA A 224 -0.66 -10.21 29.99
C ALA A 224 0.19 -11.44 30.31
N SER A 225 -0.27 -12.65 29.95
CA SER A 225 0.40 -13.92 30.33
C SER A 225 1.10 -14.61 29.15
N SER A 226 0.82 -14.20 27.91
CA SER A 226 1.46 -14.80 26.74
C SER A 226 2.67 -13.98 26.28
N ASP A 227 3.66 -14.65 25.73
CA ASP A 227 4.79 -14.01 25.05
C ASP A 227 4.48 -13.76 23.58
N LEU A 228 5.05 -12.71 23.03
CA LEU A 228 4.95 -12.36 21.60
C LEU A 228 6.35 -12.10 21.06
N GLU A 229 6.68 -12.82 19.99
CA GLU A 229 7.90 -12.63 19.20
C GLU A 229 7.51 -12.24 17.77
N VAL A 230 8.27 -11.34 17.15
CA VAL A 230 8.07 -10.94 15.74
C VAL A 230 9.40 -11.04 15.02
N ASN A 231 9.45 -11.91 14.00
CA ASN A 231 10.62 -12.23 13.21
C ASN A 231 10.43 -11.80 11.74
N PHE A 232 11.54 -11.52 11.01
CA PHE A 232 11.57 -11.14 9.60
C PHE A 232 12.44 -12.09 8.79
#